data_c6dfa98d41a0c8935bf854c3c5dbc165
#
_entry.id   c6dfa98d41a0c8935bf854c3c5dbc165
#
_cell.length_a   1.000
_cell.length_b   1.000
_cell.length_c   1.000
_cell.angle_alpha   90.00
_cell.angle_beta   90.00
_cell.angle_gamma   90.00
#
_symmetry.space_group_name_H-M   'P 1'
#
loop_
_entity.id
_entity.type
_entity.pdbx_description
1 polymer ?
#
loop_
_entity_poly.entity_id
_entity_poly.type
_entity_poly.pdbx_seq_one_letter_code
_entity_poly.pdbx_strand_id
1 'polypeptide(L)'
;MIIVKDILSNLGIAALSAMQQQACDTFHETGRYVLLSPTGSGKTLAYLLPLCRDIDKDSEALQAVVIVPSRELALQSHDVLARMKCGVRSLCLYGGRPAMEEHRRLAAVKPQVVFATPGRLNDHLDKENFST
;
A
#
# COMPACT_ATOMS: atom_id res chain seq x y z
N MET A 1 -13.58 -8.48 -5.79
CA MET A 1 -13.89 -8.30 -4.36
C MET A 1 -12.79 -8.94 -3.51
N ILE A 2 -12.35 -8.26 -2.47
CA ILE A 2 -11.35 -8.79 -1.54
C ILE A 2 -12.06 -9.62 -0.48
N ILE A 3 -11.61 -10.85 -0.29
CA ILE A 3 -12.15 -11.75 0.73
C ILE A 3 -11.16 -11.78 1.89
N VAL A 4 -11.53 -11.15 2.99
CA VAL A 4 -10.67 -11.03 4.18
C VAL A 4 -10.21 -12.39 4.69
N LYS A 5 -11.08 -13.39 4.66
CA LYS A 5 -10.75 -14.75 5.09
C LYS A 5 -9.56 -15.32 4.31
N ASP A 6 -9.54 -15.14 3.00
CA ASP A 6 -8.44 -15.62 2.16
C ASP A 6 -7.15 -14.87 2.45
N ILE A 7 -7.23 -13.56 2.69
CA ILE A 7 -6.08 -12.75 3.05
C ILE A 7 -5.47 -13.23 4.37
N LEU A 8 -6.30 -13.46 5.38
CA LEU A 8 -5.84 -13.97 6.68
C LEU A 8 -5.16 -15.32 6.53
N SER A 9 -5.74 -16.21 5.73
CA SER A 9 -5.15 -17.52 5.45
C SER A 9 -3.79 -17.37 4.76
N ASN A 10 -3.68 -16.49 3.78
CA ASN A 10 -2.43 -16.24 3.04
C ASN A 10 -1.34 -15.69 3.96
N LEU A 11 -1.71 -14.90 4.96
CA LEU A 11 -0.76 -14.32 5.93
C LEU A 11 -0.48 -15.23 7.12
N GLY A 12 -1.22 -16.34 7.27
CA GLY A 12 -1.08 -17.22 8.42
C GLY A 12 -1.64 -16.65 9.71
N ILE A 13 -2.66 -15.80 9.62
CA ILE A 13 -3.30 -15.13 10.75
C ILE A 13 -4.67 -15.76 10.98
N ALA A 14 -4.96 -16.10 12.25
CA ALA A 14 -6.23 -16.74 12.59
C ALA A 14 -7.43 -15.78 12.52
N ALA A 15 -7.26 -14.54 12.99
CA ALA A 15 -8.32 -13.53 13.02
C ALA A 15 -7.73 -12.14 13.07
N LEU A 16 -8.51 -11.14 12.66
CA LEU A 16 -8.15 -9.73 12.83
C LEU A 16 -8.13 -9.35 14.30
N SER A 17 -7.20 -8.47 14.68
CA SER A 17 -7.25 -7.83 15.99
C SER A 17 -8.44 -6.86 16.06
N ALA A 18 -8.83 -6.46 17.27
CA ALA A 18 -9.90 -5.47 17.45
C ALA A 18 -9.59 -4.16 16.72
N MET A 19 -8.34 -3.70 16.77
CA MET A 19 -7.89 -2.49 16.09
C MET A 19 -7.98 -2.63 14.57
N GLN A 20 -7.57 -3.76 14.03
CA GLN A 20 -7.65 -4.02 12.58
C GLN A 20 -9.10 -4.07 12.11
N GLN A 21 -9.97 -4.73 12.86
CA GLN A 21 -11.39 -4.80 12.54
C GLN A 21 -12.04 -3.41 12.58
N GLN A 22 -11.71 -2.61 13.60
CA GLN A 22 -12.22 -1.25 13.71
C GLN A 22 -11.75 -0.38 12.55
N ALA A 23 -10.51 -0.51 12.12
CA ALA A 23 -9.99 0.22 10.95
C ALA A 23 -10.76 -0.16 9.69
N CYS A 24 -11.01 -1.45 9.46
CA CYS A 24 -11.80 -1.91 8.32
C CYS A 24 -13.22 -1.34 8.32
N ASP A 25 -13.83 -1.27 9.49
CA ASP A 25 -15.21 -0.80 9.62
C ASP A 25 -15.32 0.73 9.49
N THR A 26 -14.25 1.45 9.83
CA THR A 26 -14.28 2.93 9.95
C THR A 26 -13.66 3.63 8.73
N PHE A 27 -12.58 3.10 8.18
CA PHE A 27 -11.84 3.78 7.11
C PHE A 27 -12.55 3.62 5.77
N HIS A 28 -12.82 4.77 5.14
CA HIS A 28 -13.46 4.86 3.83
C HIS A 28 -12.70 5.85 2.96
N GLU A 29 -12.86 5.70 1.66
CA GLU A 29 -12.16 6.47 0.64
C GLU A 29 -12.29 7.99 0.82
N THR A 30 -13.44 8.46 1.28
CA THR A 30 -13.73 9.88 1.38
C THR A 30 -13.44 10.48 2.76
N GLY A 31 -12.96 9.69 3.71
CA GLY A 31 -12.71 10.14 5.06
C GLY A 31 -11.27 10.56 5.33
N ARG A 32 -11.07 11.23 6.44
CA ARG A 32 -9.74 11.52 7.00
C ARG A 32 -9.67 10.88 8.38
N TYR A 33 -8.64 10.08 8.61
CA TYR A 33 -8.55 9.25 9.81
C TYR A 33 -7.15 9.28 10.39
N VAL A 34 -7.07 9.17 11.70
CA VAL A 34 -5.81 8.99 12.42
C VAL A 34 -5.90 7.70 13.21
N LEU A 35 -4.94 6.80 13.00
CA LEU A 35 -4.84 5.55 13.75
C LEU A 35 -3.69 5.65 14.73
N LEU A 36 -4.00 5.63 16.03
CA LEU A 36 -3.00 5.63 17.08
C LEU A 36 -2.94 4.24 17.70
N SER A 37 -1.76 3.63 17.63
CA SER A 37 -1.57 2.27 18.10
C SER A 37 -0.08 2.03 18.38
N PRO A 38 0.29 1.20 19.35
CA PRO A 38 1.70 0.91 19.65
C PRO A 38 2.41 0.25 18.47
N THR A 39 3.74 0.38 18.42
CA THR A 39 4.58 -0.31 17.47
C THR A 39 4.40 -1.83 17.64
N GLY A 40 4.33 -2.55 16.51
CA GLY A 40 4.15 -4.00 16.54
C GLY A 40 2.71 -4.47 16.73
N SER A 41 1.73 -3.56 16.69
CA SER A 41 0.32 -3.89 16.90
C SER A 41 -0.44 -4.31 15.62
N GLY A 42 0.26 -4.37 14.47
CA GLY A 42 -0.37 -4.76 13.22
C GLY A 42 -1.01 -3.61 12.44
N LYS A 43 -0.48 -2.39 12.60
CA LYS A 43 -1.01 -1.20 11.89
C LYS A 43 -0.95 -1.33 10.37
N THR A 44 0.08 -2.00 9.85
CA THR A 44 0.22 -2.16 8.39
C THR A 44 -1.00 -2.86 7.79
N LEU A 45 -1.40 -3.97 8.38
CA LEU A 45 -2.59 -4.69 7.90
C LEU A 45 -3.86 -3.87 8.16
N ALA A 46 -3.89 -3.10 9.25
CA ALA A 46 -5.04 -2.27 9.60
C ALA A 46 -5.38 -1.24 8.52
N TYR A 47 -4.38 -0.62 7.88
CA TYR A 47 -4.65 0.32 6.80
C TYR A 47 -4.69 -0.36 5.42
N LEU A 48 -3.94 -1.43 5.20
CA LEU A 48 -3.91 -2.11 3.90
C LEU A 48 -5.25 -2.79 3.57
N LEU A 49 -5.92 -3.36 4.55
CA LEU A 49 -7.20 -4.02 4.31
C LEU A 49 -8.27 -3.08 3.74
N PRO A 50 -8.60 -1.94 4.40
CA PRO A 50 -9.58 -1.03 3.82
C PRO A 50 -9.09 -0.38 2.52
N LEU A 51 -7.80 -0.08 2.42
CA LEU A 51 -7.23 0.48 1.20
C LEU A 51 -7.42 -0.47 0.02
N CYS A 52 -7.04 -1.73 0.18
CA CYS A 52 -7.14 -2.73 -0.89
C CYS A 52 -8.59 -3.09 -1.24
N ARG A 53 -9.50 -3.01 -0.27
CA ARG A 53 -10.92 -3.20 -0.51
C ARG A 53 -11.45 -2.20 -1.54
N ASP A 54 -10.95 -0.97 -1.49
CA ASP A 54 -11.44 0.12 -2.33
C ASP A 54 -10.69 0.25 -3.66
N ILE A 55 -9.69 -0.59 -3.92
CA ILE A 55 -8.94 -0.59 -5.17
C ILE A 55 -9.75 -1.29 -6.27
N ASP A 56 -9.89 -0.62 -7.41
CA ASP A 56 -10.41 -1.23 -8.64
C ASP A 56 -9.27 -2.00 -9.32
N LYS A 57 -9.31 -3.31 -9.25
CA LYS A 57 -8.27 -4.19 -9.76
C LYS A 57 -8.21 -4.26 -11.29
N ASP A 58 -9.28 -3.89 -11.95
CA ASP A 58 -9.37 -3.89 -13.41
C ASP A 58 -8.78 -2.61 -14.02
N SER A 59 -8.58 -1.58 -13.22
CA SER A 59 -7.99 -0.32 -13.67
C SER A 59 -6.45 -0.38 -13.63
N GLU A 60 -5.83 0.20 -14.64
CA GLU A 60 -4.37 0.38 -14.69
C GLU A 60 -3.92 1.68 -14.04
N ALA A 61 -4.83 2.49 -13.54
CA ALA A 61 -4.52 3.77 -12.91
C ALA A 61 -3.94 3.59 -11.51
N LEU A 62 -3.04 4.49 -11.14
CA LEU A 62 -2.57 4.61 -9.76
C LEU A 62 -3.73 5.13 -8.90
N GLN A 63 -4.05 4.42 -7.82
CA GLN A 63 -5.21 4.73 -7.00
C GLN A 63 -4.86 5.09 -5.56
N ALA A 64 -3.70 4.67 -5.08
CA ALA A 64 -3.28 4.94 -3.71
C ALA A 64 -1.77 5.14 -3.61
N VAL A 65 -1.37 6.06 -2.75
CA VAL A 65 0.03 6.29 -2.41
C VAL A 65 0.17 6.17 -0.91
N VAL A 66 1.10 5.33 -0.47
CA VAL A 66 1.44 5.15 0.94
C VAL A 66 2.81 5.78 1.16
N ILE A 67 2.84 6.86 1.95
CA ILE A 67 4.08 7.56 2.24
C ILE A 67 4.66 7.00 3.54
N VAL A 68 5.92 6.56 3.49
CA VAL A 68 6.63 5.98 4.62
C VAL A 68 7.98 6.69 4.82
N PRO A 69 8.48 6.76 6.07
CA PRO A 69 9.69 7.53 6.35
C PRO A 69 10.99 6.87 5.91
N SER A 70 11.00 5.56 5.64
CA SER A 70 12.23 4.86 5.32
C SER A 70 12.02 3.79 4.26
N ARG A 71 13.13 3.44 3.59
CA ARG A 71 13.15 2.33 2.63
C ARG A 71 12.70 1.02 3.25
N GLU A 72 13.14 0.74 4.47
CA GLU A 72 12.78 -0.50 5.18
C GLU A 72 11.27 -0.62 5.37
N LEU A 73 10.61 0.47 5.76
CA LEU A 73 9.15 0.48 5.94
C LEU A 73 8.42 0.35 4.61
N ALA A 74 8.95 0.93 3.53
CA ALA A 74 8.38 0.74 2.20
C ALA A 74 8.42 -0.74 1.80
N LEU A 75 9.57 -1.38 1.99
CA LEU A 75 9.74 -2.80 1.65
C LEU A 75 8.88 -3.71 2.52
N GLN A 76 8.79 -3.43 3.82
CA GLN A 76 7.94 -4.20 4.74
C GLN A 76 6.46 -4.13 4.35
N SER A 77 5.97 -2.92 4.08
CA SER A 77 4.57 -2.72 3.72
C SER A 77 4.24 -3.37 2.38
N HIS A 78 5.14 -3.24 1.41
CA HIS A 78 5.01 -3.89 0.11
C HIS A 78 4.98 -5.42 0.25
N ASP A 79 5.86 -5.97 1.11
CA ASP A 79 5.91 -7.41 1.37
C ASP A 79 4.60 -7.92 1.97
N VAL A 80 4.04 -7.19 2.93
CA VAL A 80 2.72 -7.56 3.52
C VAL A 80 1.65 -7.60 2.43
N LEU A 81 1.59 -6.57 1.59
CA LEU A 81 0.61 -6.51 0.50
C LEU A 81 0.81 -7.68 -0.48
N ALA A 82 2.05 -7.99 -0.82
CA ALA A 82 2.35 -9.11 -1.72
C ALA A 82 1.89 -10.44 -1.14
N ARG A 83 2.09 -10.66 0.17
CA ARG A 83 1.67 -11.88 0.85
C ARG A 83 0.17 -12.00 1.02
N MET A 84 -0.57 -10.89 0.98
CA MET A 84 -2.03 -10.91 1.00
C MET A 84 -2.61 -11.59 -0.23
N LYS A 85 -1.90 -11.59 -1.35
CA LYS A 85 -2.31 -12.21 -2.63
C LYS A 85 -3.72 -11.79 -3.05
N CYS A 86 -4.00 -10.50 -2.92
CA CYS A 86 -5.33 -9.97 -3.21
C CYS A 86 -5.48 -9.41 -4.64
N GLY A 87 -4.46 -9.59 -5.49
CA GLY A 87 -4.52 -9.17 -6.88
C GLY A 87 -4.22 -7.69 -7.13
N VAL A 88 -3.83 -6.95 -6.11
CA VAL A 88 -3.45 -5.54 -6.22
C VAL A 88 -1.98 -5.44 -6.62
N ARG A 89 -1.69 -4.68 -7.67
CA ARG A 89 -0.32 -4.43 -8.11
C ARG A 89 0.27 -3.27 -7.33
N SER A 90 1.50 -3.42 -6.86
CA SER A 90 2.19 -2.39 -6.08
C SER A 90 3.65 -2.25 -6.46
N LEU A 91 4.22 -1.11 -6.12
CA LEU A 91 5.63 -0.81 -6.32
C LEU A 91 6.16 0.01 -5.15
N CYS A 92 7.47 -0.15 -4.87
CA CYS A 92 8.17 0.69 -3.91
C CYS A 92 9.03 1.72 -4.64
N LEU A 93 8.95 2.98 -4.21
CA LEU A 93 9.76 4.07 -4.73
C LEU A 93 10.59 4.65 -3.59
N TYR A 94 11.90 4.41 -3.62
CA TYR A 94 12.81 4.90 -2.59
C TYR A 94 14.19 5.23 -3.17
N GLY A 95 14.96 6.04 -2.46
CA GLY A 95 16.32 6.40 -2.87
C GLY A 95 17.28 5.22 -2.89
N GLY A 96 18.47 5.41 -3.46
CA GLY A 96 19.50 4.38 -3.55
C GLY A 96 19.50 3.58 -4.84
N ARG A 97 18.53 3.82 -5.73
CA ARG A 97 18.46 3.27 -7.09
C ARG A 97 18.34 4.40 -8.10
N PRO A 98 18.74 4.20 -9.37
CA PRO A 98 18.49 5.21 -10.39
C PRO A 98 16.98 5.48 -10.55
N ALA A 99 16.60 6.75 -10.55
CA ALA A 99 15.20 7.14 -10.73
C ALA A 99 14.63 6.66 -12.08
N MET A 100 15.46 6.57 -13.10
CA MET A 100 15.07 6.08 -14.41
C MET A 100 14.61 4.63 -14.37
N GLU A 101 15.25 3.80 -13.54
CA GLU A 101 14.85 2.41 -13.36
C GLU A 101 13.45 2.32 -12.75
N GLU A 102 13.17 3.15 -11.71
CA GLU A 102 11.84 3.21 -11.11
C GLU A 102 10.80 3.72 -12.11
N HIS A 103 11.15 4.70 -12.92
CA HIS A 103 10.26 5.21 -13.96
C HIS A 103 9.88 4.10 -14.97
N ARG A 104 10.85 3.31 -15.39
CA ARG A 104 10.59 2.17 -16.30
C ARG A 104 9.67 1.16 -15.65
N ARG A 105 9.87 0.86 -14.38
CA ARG A 105 9.02 -0.08 -13.64
C ARG A 105 7.60 0.43 -13.47
N LEU A 106 7.43 1.73 -13.22
CA LEU A 106 6.10 2.35 -13.17
C LEU A 106 5.34 2.14 -14.48
N ALA A 107 6.01 2.35 -15.61
CA ALA A 107 5.40 2.17 -16.92
C ALA A 107 5.09 0.70 -17.21
N ALA A 108 5.94 -0.23 -16.77
CA ALA A 108 5.78 -1.66 -17.04
C ALA A 108 4.76 -2.33 -16.12
N VAL A 109 4.78 -2.02 -14.83
CA VAL A 109 3.93 -2.66 -13.83
C VAL A 109 2.54 -2.03 -13.77
N LYS A 110 2.45 -0.72 -13.98
CA LYS A 110 1.21 0.06 -13.84
C LYS A 110 0.57 -0.21 -12.48
N PRO A 111 1.27 0.14 -11.38
CA PRO A 111 0.81 -0.19 -10.03
C PRO A 111 -0.46 0.59 -9.67
N GLN A 112 -1.32 -0.05 -8.91
CA GLN A 112 -2.49 0.60 -8.32
C GLN A 112 -2.14 1.25 -6.99
N VAL A 113 -1.10 0.74 -6.30
CA VAL A 113 -0.62 1.25 -5.02
C VAL A 113 0.90 1.45 -5.10
N VAL A 114 1.37 2.58 -4.60
CA VAL A 114 2.80 2.88 -4.51
C VAL A 114 3.15 3.12 -3.04
N PHE A 115 4.22 2.47 -2.58
CA PHE A 115 4.84 2.76 -1.27
C PHE A 115 6.07 3.60 -1.54
N ALA A 116 6.11 4.81 -1.01
CA ALA A 116 7.18 5.75 -1.37
C ALA A 116 7.75 6.48 -0.16
N THR A 117 9.05 6.74 -0.19
CA THR A 117 9.66 7.72 0.71
C THR A 117 9.37 9.13 0.17
N PRO A 118 9.25 10.15 1.04
CA PRO A 118 8.82 11.48 0.60
C PRO A 118 9.69 12.10 -0.48
N GLY A 119 11.01 12.03 -0.36
CA GLY A 119 11.93 12.62 -1.33
C GLY A 119 11.79 11.99 -2.71
N ARG A 120 11.76 10.66 -2.79
CA ARG A 120 11.63 9.95 -4.06
C ARG A 120 10.25 10.15 -4.68
N LEU A 121 9.21 10.19 -3.86
CA LEU A 121 7.86 10.51 -4.35
C LEU A 121 7.84 11.89 -5.00
N ASN A 122 8.43 12.88 -4.34
CA ASN A 122 8.51 14.24 -4.87
C ASN A 122 9.26 14.29 -6.20
N ASP A 123 10.35 13.53 -6.35
CA ASP A 123 11.09 13.43 -7.62
C ASP A 123 10.19 12.94 -8.77
N HIS A 124 9.41 11.90 -8.52
CA HIS A 124 8.51 11.37 -9.55
C HIS A 124 7.35 12.29 -9.87
N LEU A 125 6.83 13.01 -8.89
CA LEU A 125 5.77 14.01 -9.11
C LEU A 125 6.30 15.17 -9.94
N ASP A 126 7.51 15.67 -9.64
CA ASP A 126 8.12 16.77 -10.40
C ASP A 126 8.39 16.39 -11.86
N LYS A 127 8.70 15.12 -12.11
CA LYS A 127 8.94 14.60 -13.47
C LYS A 127 7.67 14.11 -14.16
N GLU A 128 6.54 14.22 -13.49
CA GLU A 128 5.22 13.77 -14.01
C GLU A 128 5.23 12.30 -14.43
N ASN A 129 5.96 11.44 -13.66
CA ASN A 129 6.06 10.02 -13.96
C ASN A 129 4.75 9.27 -13.71
N PHE A 130 3.81 9.87 -12.98
CA PHE A 130 2.44 9.38 -12.83
C PHE A 130 1.50 10.55 -12.51
N SER A 131 0.23 10.36 -12.81
CA SER A 131 -0.83 11.33 -12.50
C SER A 131 -1.32 11.19 -11.06
N THR A 132 -1.67 12.29 -10.48
CA THR A 132 -2.28 12.32 -9.14
C THR A 132 -3.72 12.81 -9.21
#